data_5f767dc5257dab9de825b1552845bb11
#
_entry.id   5f767dc5257dab9de825b1552845bb11
#
_cell.length_a   1.000
_cell.length_b   1.000
_cell.length_c   1.000
_cell.angle_alpha   90.00
_cell.angle_beta   90.00
_cell.angle_gamma   90.00
#
_symmetry.space_group_name_H-M   'P 1'
#
loop_
_entity.id
_entity.type
_entity.pdbx_description
1 polymer ?
#
loop_
_entity_poly.entity_id
_entity_poly.type
_entity_poly.pdbx_seq_one_letter_code
_entity_poly.pdbx_strand_id
1 'polypeptide(L)'
;MDIRLENIKKKYKDKEVLNVKNLTIKKNIITGILGPNGSGKTTMMKIIGNLIRPDTGKVEYDGKNFESISDRLTYVSHNSYLFNESVYQNIAAPLIFRDMDKEYIKNKVEELIKDFQIDYIKNENALTLSGGEKQKVSLARALTFNPEVLLVDEPTSNIDPNFIKLIENILKKINNDLKTTVVIVTHNTAQSFRLCQEIIFIKDGKILKHTSTNNLLKSKDEFIKEFVKLN
;
A
#
# COMPACT_ATOMS: atom_id res chain seq x y z
N MET A 1 -10.74 5.97 6.69
CA MET A 1 -11.06 7.35 6.22
C MET A 1 -11.10 7.39 4.68
N ASP A 2 -11.97 8.24 4.10
CA ASP A 2 -12.01 8.52 2.65
C ASP A 2 -10.81 9.38 2.27
N ILE A 3 -10.24 9.13 1.09
CA ILE A 3 -9.12 9.93 0.57
C ILE A 3 -9.59 10.61 -0.71
N ARG A 4 -9.55 11.95 -0.73
CA ARG A 4 -9.96 12.75 -1.88
C ARG A 4 -8.78 13.49 -2.48
N LEU A 5 -8.59 13.33 -3.77
CA LEU A 5 -7.60 14.04 -4.58
C LEU A 5 -8.35 15.07 -5.45
N GLU A 6 -7.94 16.32 -5.41
CA GLU A 6 -8.55 17.41 -6.17
C GLU A 6 -7.50 18.16 -6.99
N ASN A 7 -7.67 18.20 -8.32
CA ASN A 7 -6.82 18.93 -9.28
C ASN A 7 -5.31 18.63 -9.17
N ILE A 8 -4.98 17.39 -8.83
CA ILE A 8 -3.59 16.96 -8.65
C ILE A 8 -2.86 16.98 -9.99
N LYS A 9 -1.77 17.73 -10.06
CA LYS A 9 -0.78 17.63 -11.14
C LYS A 9 0.60 17.43 -10.56
N LYS A 10 1.41 16.64 -11.26
CA LYS A 10 2.83 16.44 -10.95
C LYS A 10 3.65 16.35 -12.22
N LYS A 11 4.72 17.14 -12.25
CA LYS A 11 5.72 17.09 -13.33
C LYS A 11 7.08 16.72 -12.74
N TYR A 12 7.88 16.04 -13.55
CA TYR A 12 9.32 15.90 -13.33
C TYR A 12 10.03 16.49 -14.54
N LYS A 13 10.78 17.56 -14.32
CA LYS A 13 11.28 18.43 -15.39
C LYS A 13 10.10 18.88 -16.25
N ASP A 14 10.12 18.66 -17.55
CA ASP A 14 9.07 19.09 -18.48
C ASP A 14 7.98 18.02 -18.72
N LYS A 15 8.11 16.83 -18.12
CA LYS A 15 7.16 15.73 -18.32
C LYS A 15 6.09 15.74 -17.24
N GLU A 16 4.82 15.92 -17.63
CA GLU A 16 3.66 15.68 -16.77
C GLU A 16 3.51 14.17 -16.55
N VAL A 17 3.62 13.74 -15.29
CA VAL A 17 3.55 12.31 -14.90
C VAL A 17 2.26 11.98 -14.19
N LEU A 18 1.52 12.99 -13.72
CA LEU A 18 0.21 12.80 -13.09
C LEU A 18 -0.67 14.01 -13.34
N ASN A 19 -1.92 13.75 -13.70
CA ASN A 19 -2.98 14.75 -13.90
C ASN A 19 -4.34 14.13 -13.53
N VAL A 20 -4.72 14.31 -12.28
CA VAL A 20 -5.96 13.76 -11.71
C VAL A 20 -6.87 14.92 -11.30
N LYS A 21 -7.99 15.09 -12.01
CA LYS A 21 -8.94 16.18 -11.70
C LYS A 21 -9.63 15.92 -10.36
N ASN A 22 -10.32 14.80 -10.25
CA ASN A 22 -11.04 14.39 -9.04
C ASN A 22 -10.95 12.87 -8.89
N LEU A 23 -10.63 12.42 -7.68
CA LEU A 23 -10.67 11.02 -7.30
C LEU A 23 -11.06 10.91 -5.83
N THR A 24 -11.97 10.00 -5.52
CA THR A 24 -12.28 9.62 -4.13
C THR A 24 -12.01 8.14 -3.95
N ILE A 25 -11.10 7.80 -3.05
CA ILE A 25 -10.86 6.43 -2.59
C ILE A 25 -11.69 6.24 -1.34
N LYS A 26 -12.60 5.26 -1.37
CA LYS A 26 -13.55 5.02 -0.29
C LYS A 26 -12.87 4.36 0.91
N LYS A 27 -13.30 4.75 2.10
CA LYS A 27 -12.87 4.13 3.36
C LYS A 27 -13.30 2.67 3.48
N ASN A 28 -12.57 1.94 4.29
CA ASN A 28 -12.91 0.58 4.75
C ASN A 28 -13.00 -0.44 3.61
N ILE A 29 -12.39 -0.18 2.46
CA ILE A 29 -12.26 -1.12 1.34
C ILE A 29 -10.79 -1.24 0.92
N ILE A 30 -10.51 -2.29 0.15
CA ILE A 30 -9.23 -2.46 -0.53
C ILE A 30 -9.39 -1.95 -1.96
N THR A 31 -8.65 -0.90 -2.32
CA THR A 31 -8.64 -0.30 -3.65
C THR A 31 -7.33 -0.63 -4.35
N GLY A 32 -7.41 -1.22 -5.54
CA GLY A 32 -6.26 -1.49 -6.40
C GLY A 32 -5.98 -0.35 -7.36
N ILE A 33 -4.70 -0.03 -7.57
CA ILE A 33 -4.27 0.90 -8.62
C ILE A 33 -3.53 0.08 -9.68
N LEU A 34 -4.12 -0.02 -10.86
CA LEU A 34 -3.59 -0.75 -12.01
C LEU A 34 -3.19 0.19 -13.15
N GLY A 35 -2.33 -0.31 -14.02
CA GLY A 35 -1.91 0.39 -15.23
C GLY A 35 -0.48 0.03 -15.63
N PRO A 36 -0.05 0.40 -16.84
CA PRO A 36 1.28 0.08 -17.35
C PRO A 36 2.40 0.74 -16.53
N ASN A 37 3.62 0.24 -16.72
CA ASN A 37 4.80 0.84 -16.11
C ASN A 37 4.96 2.30 -16.59
N GLY A 38 5.33 3.18 -15.66
CA GLY A 38 5.45 4.62 -15.95
C GLY A 38 4.14 5.38 -16.05
N SER A 39 2.97 4.77 -15.78
CA SER A 39 1.67 5.45 -15.84
C SER A 39 1.38 6.42 -14.68
N GLY A 40 2.25 6.48 -13.66
CA GLY A 40 2.09 7.41 -12.53
C GLY A 40 1.58 6.77 -11.22
N LYS A 41 1.41 5.44 -11.14
CA LYS A 41 0.90 4.72 -9.95
C LYS A 41 1.67 5.07 -8.66
N THR A 42 2.97 4.80 -8.65
CA THR A 42 3.85 5.10 -7.49
C THR A 42 3.89 6.60 -7.17
N THR A 43 3.84 7.47 -8.18
CA THR A 43 3.76 8.93 -7.96
C THR A 43 2.47 9.31 -7.25
N MET A 44 1.34 8.74 -7.67
CA MET A 44 0.05 8.97 -7.01
C MET A 44 0.07 8.46 -5.57
N MET A 45 0.58 7.25 -5.34
CA MET A 45 0.73 6.68 -3.99
C MET A 45 1.60 7.56 -3.08
N LYS A 46 2.74 8.05 -3.59
CA LYS A 46 3.62 8.95 -2.82
C LYS A 46 2.96 10.29 -2.51
N ILE A 47 2.11 10.81 -3.40
CA ILE A 47 1.33 12.03 -3.14
C ILE A 47 0.27 11.75 -2.07
N ILE A 48 -0.46 10.63 -2.15
CA ILE A 48 -1.43 10.22 -1.12
C ILE A 48 -0.72 10.00 0.23
N GLY A 49 0.48 9.47 0.26
CA GLY A 49 1.27 9.29 1.48
C GLY A 49 2.02 10.55 1.95
N ASN A 50 1.80 11.70 1.30
CA ASN A 50 2.51 12.97 1.56
C ASN A 50 4.05 12.87 1.54
N LEU A 51 4.58 11.86 0.83
CA LEU A 51 6.04 11.68 0.64
C LEU A 51 6.61 12.62 -0.42
N ILE A 52 5.77 13.05 -1.36
CA ILE A 52 6.08 14.08 -2.35
C ILE A 52 4.89 15.04 -2.46
N ARG A 53 5.16 16.31 -2.65
CA ARG A 53 4.12 17.32 -2.88
C ARG A 53 3.70 17.32 -4.36
N PRO A 54 2.39 17.42 -4.67
CA PRO A 54 1.94 17.74 -6.02
C PRO A 54 2.37 19.17 -6.38
N ASP A 55 2.43 19.49 -7.67
CA ASP A 55 2.71 20.84 -8.13
C ASP A 55 1.44 21.71 -8.06
N THR A 56 0.26 21.10 -8.21
CA THR A 56 -1.04 21.74 -7.99
C THR A 56 -2.00 20.75 -7.35
N GLY A 57 -3.07 21.27 -6.74
CA GLY A 57 -4.12 20.48 -6.12
C GLY A 57 -3.84 20.12 -4.67
N LYS A 58 -4.71 19.33 -4.09
CA LYS A 58 -4.65 18.91 -2.69
C LYS A 58 -5.16 17.48 -2.49
N VAL A 59 -4.72 16.86 -1.40
CA VAL A 59 -5.24 15.59 -0.91
C VAL A 59 -5.89 15.84 0.45
N GLU A 60 -7.09 15.33 0.64
CA GLU A 60 -7.84 15.42 1.89
C GLU A 60 -8.21 14.01 2.40
N TYR A 61 -8.28 13.86 3.73
CA TYR A 61 -8.59 12.61 4.42
C TYR A 61 -9.78 12.87 5.36
N ASP A 62 -10.97 12.40 4.98
CA ASP A 62 -12.26 12.79 5.61
C ASP A 62 -12.38 14.32 5.78
N GLY A 63 -11.97 15.09 4.77
CA GLY A 63 -11.99 16.56 4.78
C GLY A 63 -10.87 17.22 5.59
N LYS A 64 -9.91 16.45 6.12
CA LYS A 64 -8.75 16.94 6.90
C LYS A 64 -7.48 16.91 6.05
N ASN A 65 -6.49 17.70 6.47
CA ASN A 65 -5.14 17.65 5.89
C ASN A 65 -4.31 16.47 6.45
N PHE A 66 -3.15 16.21 5.83
CA PHE A 66 -2.27 15.11 6.20
C PHE A 66 -1.76 15.22 7.64
N GLU A 67 -1.42 16.41 8.11
CA GLU A 67 -0.86 16.65 9.45
C GLU A 67 -1.80 16.14 10.55
N SER A 68 -3.12 16.19 10.31
CA SER A 68 -4.14 15.71 11.26
C SER A 68 -4.28 14.19 11.31
N ILE A 69 -3.65 13.46 10.39
CA ILE A 69 -3.81 12.00 10.25
C ILE A 69 -2.46 11.25 10.10
N SER A 70 -1.35 11.95 10.18
CA SER A 70 -0.01 11.42 9.88
C SER A 70 0.39 10.21 10.72
N ASP A 71 -0.15 10.10 11.93
CA ASP A 71 0.02 8.97 12.86
C ASP A 71 -0.85 7.76 12.53
N ARG A 72 -1.83 7.91 11.64
CA ARG A 72 -2.84 6.90 11.28
C ARG A 72 -2.70 6.37 9.85
N LEU A 73 -1.74 6.90 9.09
CA LEU A 73 -1.45 6.46 7.73
C LEU A 73 -0.05 5.84 7.68
N THR A 74 0.06 4.69 7.03
CA THR A 74 1.34 4.02 6.82
C THR A 74 1.56 3.72 5.34
N TYR A 75 2.78 3.95 4.86
CA TYR A 75 3.20 3.65 3.50
C TYR A 75 4.27 2.56 3.49
N VAL A 76 4.01 1.49 2.75
CA VAL A 76 4.97 0.42 2.49
C VAL A 76 5.47 0.55 1.07
N SER A 77 6.75 0.87 0.91
CA SER A 77 7.38 1.03 -0.40
C SER A 77 7.74 -0.31 -1.04
N HIS A 78 7.82 -0.32 -2.36
CA HIS A 78 8.32 -1.48 -3.13
C HIS A 78 9.69 -1.96 -2.64
N ASN A 79 10.62 -1.04 -2.37
CA ASN A 79 11.91 -1.38 -1.76
C ASN A 79 11.76 -1.34 -0.23
N SER A 80 11.98 -2.48 0.41
CA SER A 80 11.92 -2.59 1.87
C SER A 80 13.18 -2.01 2.49
N TYR A 81 13.06 -0.83 3.12
CA TYR A 81 14.15 -0.24 3.91
C TYR A 81 14.06 -0.72 5.35
N LEU A 82 15.03 -1.51 5.78
CA LEU A 82 15.12 -2.04 7.15
C LEU A 82 16.35 -1.45 7.86
N PHE A 83 16.26 -1.34 9.18
CA PHE A 83 17.37 -0.94 10.02
C PHE A 83 18.39 -2.09 10.12
N ASN A 84 19.66 -1.75 10.33
CA ASN A 84 20.72 -2.72 10.63
C ASN A 84 20.58 -3.25 12.05
N GLU A 85 19.47 -3.92 12.30
CA GLU A 85 19.02 -4.44 13.58
C GLU A 85 18.31 -5.78 13.37
N SER A 86 17.98 -6.50 14.44
CA SER A 86 17.21 -7.74 14.33
C SER A 86 15.82 -7.51 13.72
N VAL A 87 15.21 -8.58 13.22
CA VAL A 87 13.81 -8.57 12.76
C VAL A 87 12.88 -8.06 13.87
N TYR A 88 13.05 -8.58 15.09
CA TYR A 88 12.28 -8.13 16.25
C TYR A 88 12.39 -6.61 16.46
N GLN A 89 13.61 -6.07 16.45
CA GLN A 89 13.86 -4.64 16.65
C GLN A 89 13.30 -3.79 15.51
N ASN A 90 13.38 -4.27 14.26
CA ASN A 90 12.78 -3.59 13.13
C ASN A 90 11.26 -3.44 13.29
N ILE A 91 10.56 -4.50 13.73
CA ILE A 91 9.11 -4.46 13.95
C ILE A 91 8.77 -3.62 15.17
N ALA A 92 9.57 -3.68 16.25
CA ALA A 92 9.36 -2.91 17.46
C ALA A 92 9.64 -1.41 17.31
N ALA A 93 10.53 -1.02 16.38
CA ALA A 93 11.04 0.35 16.27
C ALA A 93 9.95 1.43 16.23
N PRO A 94 8.86 1.32 15.46
CA PRO A 94 7.84 2.34 15.44
C PRO A 94 7.15 2.54 16.81
N LEU A 95 6.97 1.47 17.58
CA LEU A 95 6.38 1.52 18.92
C LEU A 95 7.34 2.13 19.94
N ILE A 96 8.64 1.78 19.84
CA ILE A 96 9.70 2.33 20.67
C ILE A 96 9.82 3.84 20.45
N PHE A 97 9.79 4.31 19.19
CA PHE A 97 9.89 5.75 18.87
C PHE A 97 8.72 6.58 19.37
N ARG A 98 7.63 5.92 19.79
CA ARG A 98 6.44 6.56 20.38
C ARG A 98 6.30 6.31 21.88
N ASP A 99 7.36 5.87 22.52
CA ASP A 99 7.43 5.61 23.97
C ASP A 99 6.28 4.71 24.48
N MET A 100 5.89 3.71 23.65
CA MET A 100 4.85 2.76 24.06
C MET A 100 5.35 1.84 25.17
N ASP A 101 4.44 1.34 25.98
CA ASP A 101 4.73 0.41 27.07
C ASP A 101 5.47 -0.85 26.60
N LYS A 102 6.45 -1.33 27.36
CA LYS A 102 7.31 -2.46 26.99
C LYS A 102 6.54 -3.78 26.83
N GLU A 103 5.54 -4.02 27.66
CA GLU A 103 4.72 -5.23 27.60
C GLU A 103 3.82 -5.19 26.36
N TYR A 104 3.24 -4.04 26.05
CA TYR A 104 2.48 -3.81 24.83
C TYR A 104 3.36 -4.06 23.59
N ILE A 105 4.58 -3.47 23.54
CA ILE A 105 5.55 -3.67 22.45
C ILE A 105 5.80 -5.16 22.25
N LYS A 106 6.17 -5.87 23.33
CA LYS A 106 6.46 -7.31 23.28
C LYS A 106 5.31 -8.10 22.69
N ASN A 107 4.10 -7.91 23.23
CA ASN A 107 2.92 -8.65 22.83
C ASN A 107 2.56 -8.37 21.37
N LYS A 108 2.62 -7.09 20.93
CA LYS A 108 2.30 -6.70 19.56
C LYS A 108 3.33 -7.22 18.55
N VAL A 109 4.61 -7.18 18.89
CA VAL A 109 5.68 -7.68 18.01
C VAL A 109 5.59 -9.20 17.85
N GLU A 110 5.38 -9.95 18.95
CA GLU A 110 5.24 -11.41 18.89
C GLU A 110 3.97 -11.83 18.11
N GLU A 111 2.85 -11.10 18.25
CA GLU A 111 1.66 -11.30 17.43
C GLU A 111 1.99 -11.18 15.94
N LEU A 112 2.64 -10.08 15.53
CA LEU A 112 2.97 -9.82 14.12
C LEU A 112 4.00 -10.82 13.59
N ILE A 113 5.02 -11.20 14.37
CA ILE A 113 5.99 -12.22 13.99
C ILE A 113 5.28 -13.53 13.66
N LYS A 114 4.32 -13.93 14.48
CA LYS A 114 3.51 -15.13 14.26
C LYS A 114 2.58 -15.01 13.05
N ASP A 115 1.86 -13.90 12.92
CA ASP A 115 0.95 -13.65 11.79
C ASP A 115 1.69 -13.69 10.45
N PHE A 116 2.92 -13.15 10.39
CA PHE A 116 3.77 -13.18 9.19
C PHE A 116 4.61 -14.43 9.02
N GLN A 117 4.53 -15.38 9.97
CA GLN A 117 5.28 -16.65 9.94
C GLN A 117 6.81 -16.42 9.79
N ILE A 118 7.37 -15.55 10.64
CA ILE A 118 8.79 -15.16 10.63
C ILE A 118 9.48 -15.42 11.96
N ASP A 119 8.94 -16.32 12.78
CA ASP A 119 9.51 -16.69 14.09
C ASP A 119 10.95 -17.22 13.95
N TYR A 120 11.23 -17.97 12.89
CA TYR A 120 12.51 -18.61 12.63
C TYR A 120 13.66 -17.61 12.38
N ILE A 121 13.35 -16.36 11.99
CA ILE A 121 14.32 -15.30 11.71
C ILE A 121 14.24 -14.13 12.70
N LYS A 122 13.45 -14.21 13.75
CA LYS A 122 13.16 -13.04 14.61
C LYS A 122 14.38 -12.37 15.22
N ASN A 123 15.45 -13.14 15.47
CA ASN A 123 16.71 -12.66 16.04
C ASN A 123 17.78 -12.36 14.97
N GLU A 124 17.52 -12.64 13.70
CA GLU A 124 18.45 -12.42 12.61
C GLU A 124 18.53 -10.94 12.24
N ASN A 125 19.69 -10.53 11.71
CA ASN A 125 19.84 -9.17 11.19
C ASN A 125 19.00 -8.98 9.93
N ALA A 126 18.13 -7.97 9.93
CA ALA A 126 17.19 -7.74 8.84
C ALA A 126 17.86 -7.40 7.50
N LEU A 127 19.13 -6.95 7.49
CA LEU A 127 19.86 -6.68 6.24
C LEU A 127 20.31 -7.94 5.51
N THR A 128 20.47 -9.07 6.23
CA THR A 128 20.91 -10.34 5.64
C THR A 128 19.80 -11.17 5.03
N LEU A 129 18.54 -10.78 5.26
CA LEU A 129 17.35 -11.50 4.82
C LEU A 129 17.18 -11.50 3.30
N SER A 130 16.51 -12.51 2.79
CA SER A 130 16.02 -12.55 1.41
C SER A 130 15.02 -11.42 1.12
N GLY A 131 14.79 -11.09 -0.16
CA GLY A 131 13.84 -10.04 -0.55
C GLY A 131 12.43 -10.29 -0.03
N GLY A 132 11.95 -11.54 -0.06
CA GLY A 132 10.63 -11.90 0.45
C GLY A 132 10.51 -11.75 1.98
N GLU A 133 11.54 -12.14 2.73
CA GLU A 133 11.59 -11.95 4.18
C GLU A 133 11.64 -10.48 4.56
N LYS A 134 12.47 -9.68 3.87
CA LYS A 134 12.49 -8.21 4.05
C LYS A 134 11.11 -7.59 3.85
N GLN A 135 10.37 -8.07 2.86
CA GLN A 135 9.01 -7.57 2.60
C GLN A 135 8.04 -7.97 3.73
N LYS A 136 8.12 -9.20 4.27
CA LYS A 136 7.35 -9.63 5.44
C LYS A 136 7.62 -8.72 6.64
N VAL A 137 8.89 -8.48 6.95
CA VAL A 137 9.30 -7.61 8.07
C VAL A 137 8.81 -6.18 7.87
N SER A 138 8.92 -5.64 6.65
CA SER A 138 8.46 -4.30 6.32
C SER A 138 6.95 -4.14 6.49
N LEU A 139 6.16 -5.13 6.03
CA LEU A 139 4.71 -5.14 6.22
C LEU A 139 4.32 -5.33 7.69
N ALA A 140 4.98 -6.25 8.42
CA ALA A 140 4.74 -6.44 9.85
C ALA A 140 4.99 -5.13 10.61
N ARG A 141 6.13 -4.46 10.35
CA ARG A 141 6.45 -3.15 10.92
C ARG A 141 5.38 -2.10 10.62
N ALA A 142 4.83 -2.10 9.40
CA ALA A 142 3.80 -1.15 8.99
C ALA A 142 2.46 -1.33 9.73
N LEU A 143 2.20 -2.52 10.27
CA LEU A 143 0.95 -2.86 10.95
C LEU A 143 1.01 -2.69 12.48
N THR A 144 2.15 -2.28 13.05
CA THR A 144 2.31 -2.15 14.50
C THR A 144 1.30 -1.20 15.15
N PHE A 145 0.84 -0.17 14.41
CA PHE A 145 -0.09 0.84 14.91
C PHE A 145 -1.55 0.62 14.50
N ASN A 146 -1.88 -0.51 13.84
CA ASN A 146 -3.21 -0.71 13.28
C ASN A 146 -3.67 0.52 12.46
N PRO A 147 -2.99 0.86 11.37
CA PRO A 147 -3.24 2.10 10.64
C PRO A 147 -4.68 2.17 10.10
N GLU A 148 -5.28 3.37 10.09
CA GLU A 148 -6.57 3.57 9.43
C GLU A 148 -6.45 3.57 7.90
N VAL A 149 -5.28 3.98 7.39
CA VAL A 149 -4.93 3.91 5.96
C VAL A 149 -3.60 3.19 5.80
N LEU A 150 -3.59 2.17 4.98
CA LEU A 150 -2.40 1.44 4.57
C LEU A 150 -2.19 1.57 3.06
N LEU A 151 -1.09 2.19 2.69
CA LEU A 151 -0.65 2.31 1.30
C LEU A 151 0.44 1.29 1.02
N VAL A 152 0.27 0.43 0.02
CA VAL A 152 1.20 -0.66 -0.27
C VAL A 152 1.60 -0.63 -1.74
N ASP A 153 2.86 -0.36 -2.01
CA ASP A 153 3.39 -0.24 -3.37
C ASP A 153 4.13 -1.54 -3.77
N GLU A 154 3.51 -2.33 -4.64
CA GLU A 154 4.02 -3.59 -5.20
C GLU A 154 4.53 -4.61 -4.15
N PRO A 155 3.71 -5.03 -3.18
CA PRO A 155 4.16 -5.85 -2.06
C PRO A 155 4.55 -7.28 -2.43
N THR A 156 4.27 -7.72 -3.65
CA THR A 156 4.39 -9.12 -4.07
C THR A 156 5.22 -9.33 -5.33
N SER A 157 5.99 -8.31 -5.75
CA SER A 157 6.89 -8.44 -6.88
C SER A 157 8.03 -9.41 -6.56
N ASN A 158 8.25 -10.40 -7.45
CA ASN A 158 9.33 -11.40 -7.35
C ASN A 158 9.30 -12.28 -6.08
N ILE A 159 8.10 -12.64 -5.60
CA ILE A 159 7.92 -13.36 -4.34
C ILE A 159 7.20 -14.70 -4.58
N ASP A 160 7.49 -15.66 -3.70
CA ASP A 160 6.88 -17.00 -3.66
C ASP A 160 5.34 -16.95 -3.59
N PRO A 161 4.62 -17.80 -4.36
CA PRO A 161 3.15 -17.83 -4.37
C PRO A 161 2.49 -18.05 -3.01
N ASN A 162 3.13 -18.80 -2.09
CA ASN A 162 2.59 -19.00 -0.74
C ASN A 162 2.64 -17.71 0.07
N PHE A 163 3.68 -16.92 -0.13
CA PHE A 163 3.79 -15.62 0.51
C PHE A 163 2.77 -14.62 -0.06
N ILE A 164 2.47 -14.66 -1.36
CA ILE A 164 1.40 -13.84 -1.95
C ILE A 164 0.07 -14.09 -1.24
N LYS A 165 -0.29 -15.38 -1.04
CA LYS A 165 -1.51 -15.75 -0.31
C LYS A 165 -1.51 -15.25 1.14
N LEU A 166 -0.36 -15.36 1.82
CA LEU A 166 -0.23 -14.86 3.20
C LEU A 166 -0.51 -13.36 3.26
N ILE A 167 0.12 -12.55 2.39
CA ILE A 167 -0.14 -11.10 2.32
C ILE A 167 -1.61 -10.81 2.02
N GLU A 168 -2.20 -11.48 1.03
CA GLU A 168 -3.61 -11.29 0.69
C GLU A 168 -4.52 -11.55 1.89
N ASN A 169 -4.26 -12.62 2.64
CA ASN A 169 -5.03 -12.97 3.84
C ASN A 169 -4.86 -11.91 4.95
N ILE A 170 -3.64 -11.44 5.19
CA ILE A 170 -3.38 -10.39 6.18
C ILE A 170 -4.08 -9.09 5.78
N LEU A 171 -3.98 -8.66 4.52
CA LEU A 171 -4.64 -7.44 4.04
C LEU A 171 -6.16 -7.54 4.15
N LYS A 172 -6.75 -8.70 3.84
CA LYS A 172 -8.18 -8.96 4.04
C LYS A 172 -8.56 -8.92 5.52
N LYS A 173 -7.76 -9.57 6.40
CA LYS A 173 -7.98 -9.58 7.84
C LYS A 173 -8.02 -8.16 8.40
N ILE A 174 -7.01 -7.33 8.14
CA ILE A 174 -6.98 -5.96 8.67
C ILE A 174 -8.10 -5.08 8.09
N ASN A 175 -8.46 -5.26 6.83
CA ASN A 175 -9.58 -4.55 6.23
C ASN A 175 -10.92 -4.96 6.88
N ASN A 176 -11.14 -6.25 7.11
CA ASN A 176 -12.39 -6.76 7.69
C ASN A 176 -12.51 -6.46 9.18
N ASP A 177 -11.44 -6.69 9.95
CA ASP A 177 -11.48 -6.64 11.42
C ASP A 177 -11.25 -5.21 11.93
N LEU A 178 -10.25 -4.51 11.37
CA LEU A 178 -9.86 -3.16 11.80
C LEU A 178 -10.48 -2.05 10.94
N LYS A 179 -11.19 -2.39 9.87
CA LYS A 179 -11.75 -1.42 8.91
C LYS A 179 -10.68 -0.52 8.29
N THR A 180 -9.44 -1.01 8.20
CA THR A 180 -8.34 -0.29 7.54
C THR A 180 -8.67 -0.06 6.06
N THR A 181 -8.56 1.17 5.60
CA THR A 181 -8.59 1.50 4.17
C THR A 181 -7.27 1.09 3.55
N VAL A 182 -7.28 0.19 2.59
CA VAL A 182 -6.05 -0.29 1.93
C VAL A 182 -6.01 0.21 0.50
N VAL A 183 -4.90 0.82 0.10
CA VAL A 183 -4.62 1.14 -1.29
C VAL A 183 -3.39 0.36 -1.74
N ILE A 184 -3.54 -0.47 -2.74
CA ILE A 184 -2.47 -1.33 -3.24
C ILE A 184 -2.14 -1.03 -4.71
N VAL A 185 -0.88 -0.77 -5.01
CA VAL A 185 -0.36 -0.79 -6.38
C VAL A 185 0.18 -2.18 -6.66
N THR A 186 -0.23 -2.78 -7.75
CA THR A 186 0.32 -4.03 -8.24
C THR A 186 0.19 -4.10 -9.76
N HIS A 187 1.08 -4.81 -10.41
CA HIS A 187 0.94 -5.15 -11.83
C HIS A 187 0.26 -6.51 -12.02
N ASN A 188 0.08 -7.29 -10.96
CA ASN A 188 -0.62 -8.58 -11.00
C ASN A 188 -2.14 -8.37 -10.95
N THR A 189 -2.79 -8.44 -12.13
CA THR A 189 -4.24 -8.26 -12.27
C THR A 189 -5.03 -9.34 -11.54
N ALA A 190 -4.57 -10.59 -11.58
CA ALA A 190 -5.23 -11.69 -10.88
C ALA A 190 -5.25 -11.46 -9.35
N GLN A 191 -4.17 -10.94 -8.78
CA GLN A 191 -4.13 -10.55 -7.37
C GLN A 191 -5.13 -9.43 -7.08
N SER A 192 -5.16 -8.39 -7.92
CA SER A 192 -6.09 -7.28 -7.75
C SER A 192 -7.55 -7.74 -7.75
N PHE A 193 -7.89 -8.69 -8.62
CA PHE A 193 -9.26 -9.21 -8.71
C PHE A 193 -9.66 -10.09 -7.53
N ARG A 194 -8.71 -10.77 -6.89
CA ARG A 194 -8.97 -11.54 -5.66
C ARG A 194 -9.07 -10.69 -4.40
N LEU A 195 -8.38 -9.54 -4.41
CA LEU A 195 -8.15 -8.76 -3.19
C LEU A 195 -9.02 -7.49 -3.14
N CYS A 196 -9.17 -6.77 -4.26
CA CYS A 196 -9.71 -5.42 -4.28
C CYS A 196 -11.22 -5.40 -4.56
N GLN A 197 -11.94 -4.51 -3.89
CA GLN A 197 -13.35 -4.20 -4.17
C GLN A 197 -13.48 -3.18 -5.30
N GLU A 198 -12.57 -2.20 -5.35
CA GLU A 198 -12.52 -1.18 -6.42
C GLU A 198 -11.14 -1.13 -7.07
N ILE A 199 -11.15 -0.76 -8.35
CA ILE A 199 -9.92 -0.60 -9.13
C ILE A 199 -9.91 0.82 -9.75
N ILE A 200 -8.77 1.48 -9.59
CA ILE A 200 -8.39 2.70 -10.29
C ILE A 200 -7.43 2.28 -11.41
N PHE A 201 -7.85 2.43 -12.67
CA PHE A 201 -6.99 2.17 -13.80
C PHE A 201 -6.37 3.47 -14.29
N ILE A 202 -5.02 3.54 -14.25
CA ILE A 202 -4.28 4.75 -14.62
C ILE A 202 -3.44 4.51 -15.89
N LYS A 203 -3.48 5.46 -16.82
CA LYS A 203 -2.69 5.47 -18.05
C LYS A 203 -2.22 6.89 -18.32
N ASP A 204 -0.94 7.04 -18.68
CA ASP A 204 -0.31 8.32 -19.04
C ASP A 204 -0.63 9.44 -18.03
N GLY A 205 -0.54 9.12 -16.75
CA GLY A 205 -0.79 10.05 -15.64
C GLY A 205 -2.26 10.41 -15.40
N LYS A 206 -3.21 9.81 -16.13
CA LYS A 206 -4.65 10.12 -16.02
C LYS A 206 -5.42 8.89 -15.57
N ILE A 207 -6.51 9.12 -14.81
CA ILE A 207 -7.44 8.04 -14.48
C ILE A 207 -8.28 7.73 -15.72
N LEU A 208 -8.04 6.55 -16.29
CA LEU A 208 -8.83 6.06 -17.41
C LEU A 208 -10.17 5.50 -16.92
N LYS A 209 -10.16 4.81 -15.78
CA LYS A 209 -11.38 4.25 -15.18
C LYS A 209 -11.22 4.09 -13.66
N HIS A 210 -12.31 4.36 -12.94
CA HIS A 210 -12.46 4.00 -11.52
C HIS A 210 -13.79 3.28 -11.36
N THR A 211 -13.77 2.03 -10.90
CA THR A 211 -14.96 1.19 -10.85
C THR A 211 -14.76 -0.02 -9.92
N SER A 212 -15.85 -0.74 -9.62
CA SER A 212 -15.73 -2.03 -8.93
C SER A 212 -14.96 -3.05 -9.78
N THR A 213 -14.30 -3.97 -9.12
CA THR A 213 -13.52 -5.05 -9.75
C THR A 213 -14.34 -5.83 -10.77
N ASN A 214 -15.59 -6.18 -10.42
CA ASN A 214 -16.50 -6.90 -11.32
C ASN A 214 -16.84 -6.10 -12.60
N ASN A 215 -16.97 -4.78 -12.49
CA ASN A 215 -17.25 -3.93 -13.63
C ASN A 215 -16.01 -3.70 -14.51
N LEU A 216 -14.82 -3.73 -13.93
CA LEU A 216 -13.58 -3.67 -14.71
C LEU A 216 -13.43 -4.89 -15.62
N LEU A 217 -13.70 -6.10 -15.12
CA LEU A 217 -13.68 -7.34 -15.89
C LEU A 217 -14.66 -7.32 -17.09
N LYS A 218 -15.76 -6.58 -16.96
CA LYS A 218 -16.77 -6.38 -18.03
C LYS A 218 -16.50 -5.13 -18.87
N SER A 219 -15.34 -4.49 -18.74
CA SER A 219 -15.00 -3.28 -19.49
C SER A 219 -15.06 -3.54 -20.99
N LYS A 220 -15.64 -2.59 -21.73
CA LYS A 220 -15.65 -2.58 -23.21
C LYS A 220 -14.41 -1.88 -23.79
N ASP A 221 -13.63 -1.19 -22.96
CA ASP A 221 -12.39 -0.53 -23.35
C ASP A 221 -11.35 -1.57 -23.78
N GLU A 222 -10.90 -1.50 -25.03
CA GLU A 222 -10.00 -2.49 -25.62
C GLU A 222 -8.65 -2.52 -24.91
N PHE A 223 -8.11 -1.36 -24.53
CA PHE A 223 -6.84 -1.27 -23.83
C PHE A 223 -6.90 -1.95 -22.44
N ILE A 224 -7.99 -1.73 -21.69
CA ILE A 224 -8.20 -2.38 -20.40
C ILE A 224 -8.34 -3.90 -20.58
N LYS A 225 -9.10 -4.34 -21.60
CA LYS A 225 -9.25 -5.78 -21.89
C LYS A 225 -7.93 -6.45 -22.21
N GLU A 226 -7.13 -5.82 -23.06
CA GLU A 226 -5.83 -6.35 -23.45
C GLU A 226 -4.88 -6.39 -22.24
N PHE A 227 -4.82 -5.31 -21.46
CA PHE A 227 -4.02 -5.26 -20.23
C PHE A 227 -4.39 -6.36 -19.25
N VAL A 228 -5.69 -6.58 -19.03
CA VAL A 228 -6.19 -7.63 -18.11
C VAL A 228 -5.89 -9.04 -18.60
N LYS A 229 -5.81 -9.26 -19.92
CA LYS A 229 -5.47 -10.59 -20.50
C LYS A 229 -3.99 -10.91 -20.42
N LEU A 230 -3.12 -9.90 -20.47
CA LEU A 230 -1.67 -10.05 -20.52
C LEU A 230 -1.00 -10.14 -19.14
N ASN A 231 -1.69 -9.79 -18.08
CA ASN A 231 -1.21 -9.73 -16.70
C ASN A 231 -2.16 -10.43 -15.74
#